data_8c3dd26c811a8ed685e36acc16a4f88c
#
_entry.id   8c3dd26c811a8ed685e36acc16a4f88c
#
_cell.length_a   1.000
_cell.length_b   1.000
_cell.length_c   1.000
_cell.angle_alpha   90.00
_cell.angle_beta   90.00
_cell.angle_gamma   90.00
#
_symmetry.space_group_name_H-M   'P 1'
#
loop_
_entity.id
_entity.type
_entity.pdbx_description
1 polymer ?
#
loop_
_entity_poly.entity_id
_entity_poly.type
_entity_poly.pdbx_seq_one_letter_code
_entity_poly.pdbx_strand_id
1 'polypeptide(L)'
;PARGLLTFVPVFLLSIYGMLLAPPGAQAKRLRGYLVAVVALHWVLISFYEDWWGGHSFGPRYFSDMTPYFVYFLIPVVARARTRPALLVLFGLLTAASFFVHYQGAMRWASYAWNVEPVDLNRAPSRLWDWKDPPFLRSLRP
;
A
#
# COMPACT_ATOMS: atom_id res chain seq x y z
N PRO A 1 9.21 2.34 5.51
CA PRO A 1 9.58 3.59 4.84
C PRO A 1 8.37 4.49 4.64
N ALA A 2 8.58 5.80 4.58
CA ALA A 2 7.52 6.79 4.33
C ALA A 2 6.89 6.64 2.93
N ARG A 3 7.44 5.80 2.07
CA ARG A 3 6.99 5.50 0.72
C ARG A 3 6.68 4.01 0.49
N GLY A 4 6.31 3.30 1.54
CA GLY A 4 5.94 1.89 1.46
C GLY A 4 4.52 1.65 0.97
N LEU A 5 4.23 0.45 0.40
CA LEU A 5 2.91 0.06 -0.07
C LEU A 5 1.84 0.23 1.03
N LEU A 6 2.08 -0.32 2.21
CA LEU A 6 1.11 -0.30 3.31
C LEU A 6 0.96 1.10 3.95
N THR A 7 1.93 1.99 3.73
CA THR A 7 1.82 3.40 4.13
C THR A 7 0.90 4.17 3.18
N PHE A 8 0.98 3.89 1.87
CA PHE A 8 0.16 4.55 0.86
C PHE A 8 -1.23 3.95 0.72
N VAL A 9 -1.35 2.64 0.94
CA VAL A 9 -2.61 1.91 0.85
C VAL A 9 -2.83 1.10 2.14
N PRO A 10 -3.10 1.78 3.29
CA PRO A 10 -3.28 1.11 4.57
C PRO A 10 -4.35 0.02 4.57
N VAL A 11 -5.38 0.13 3.74
CA VAL A 11 -6.42 -0.90 3.61
C VAL A 11 -5.86 -2.27 3.20
N PHE A 12 -4.71 -2.33 2.54
CA PHE A 12 -4.06 -3.59 2.17
C PHE A 12 -3.48 -4.38 3.35
N LEU A 13 -3.39 -3.78 4.55
CA LEU A 13 -3.18 -4.55 5.78
C LEU A 13 -4.27 -5.59 5.98
N LEU A 14 -5.52 -5.25 5.62
CA LEU A 14 -6.63 -6.21 5.66
C LEU A 14 -6.55 -7.26 4.55
N SER A 15 -5.91 -6.97 3.43
CA SER A 15 -5.62 -7.98 2.40
C SER A 15 -4.66 -9.04 2.94
N ILE A 16 -3.65 -8.65 3.73
CA ILE A 16 -2.76 -9.61 4.40
C ILE A 16 -3.56 -10.51 5.35
N TYR A 17 -4.47 -9.93 6.13
CA TYR A 17 -5.41 -10.72 6.93
C TYR A 17 -6.27 -11.65 6.06
N GLY A 18 -6.76 -11.18 4.91
CA GLY A 18 -7.51 -11.98 3.93
C GLY A 18 -6.71 -13.15 3.35
N MET A 19 -5.39 -12.97 3.15
CA MET A 19 -4.49 -14.05 2.74
C MET A 19 -4.41 -15.19 3.76
N LEU A 20 -4.64 -14.91 5.04
CA LEU A 20 -4.65 -15.91 6.11
C LEU A 20 -6.00 -16.66 6.23
N LEU A 21 -7.08 -16.08 5.67
CA LEU A 21 -8.40 -16.71 5.72
C LEU A 21 -8.47 -17.86 4.70
N ALA A 22 -8.70 -19.07 5.20
CA ALA A 22 -8.82 -20.24 4.36
C ALA A 22 -10.20 -20.28 3.65
N PRO A 23 -10.26 -20.27 2.31
CA PRO A 23 -11.51 -20.46 1.59
C PRO A 23 -11.97 -21.93 1.68
N PRO A 24 -13.27 -22.21 1.52
CA PRO A 24 -13.76 -23.57 1.41
C PRO A 24 -13.32 -24.23 0.10
N GLY A 25 -13.08 -25.54 0.14
CA GLY A 25 -12.75 -26.35 -1.02
C GLY A 25 -11.26 -26.38 -1.40
N ALA A 26 -10.81 -27.48 -1.96
CA ALA A 26 -9.40 -27.73 -2.29
C ALA A 26 -8.90 -26.82 -3.41
N GLN A 27 -9.72 -26.60 -4.44
CA GLN A 27 -9.35 -25.75 -5.59
C GLN A 27 -9.16 -24.30 -5.16
N ALA A 28 -10.05 -23.74 -4.33
CA ALA A 28 -9.95 -22.37 -3.80
C ALA A 28 -8.71 -22.21 -2.90
N LYS A 29 -8.37 -23.22 -2.10
CA LYS A 29 -7.14 -23.24 -1.29
C LYS A 29 -5.88 -23.21 -2.18
N ARG A 30 -5.85 -23.99 -3.28
CA ARG A 30 -4.73 -24.00 -4.23
C ARG A 30 -4.59 -22.63 -4.90
N LEU A 31 -5.69 -22.06 -5.42
CA LEU A 31 -5.66 -20.74 -6.05
C LEU A 31 -5.14 -19.69 -5.07
N ARG A 32 -5.65 -19.66 -3.84
CA ARG A 32 -5.14 -18.77 -2.79
C ARG A 32 -3.63 -18.92 -2.62
N GLY A 33 -3.15 -20.17 -2.52
CA GLY A 33 -1.72 -20.46 -2.36
C GLY A 33 -0.88 -19.87 -3.49
N TYR A 34 -1.30 -20.04 -4.74
CA TYR A 34 -0.62 -19.45 -5.90
C TYR A 34 -0.62 -17.92 -5.86
N LEU A 35 -1.77 -17.30 -5.55
CA LEU A 35 -1.85 -15.85 -5.51
C LEU A 35 -1.01 -15.25 -4.37
N VAL A 36 -0.98 -15.90 -3.21
CA VAL A 36 -0.09 -15.50 -2.09
C VAL A 36 1.37 -15.64 -2.51
N ALA A 37 1.74 -16.73 -3.17
CA ALA A 37 3.11 -16.94 -3.65
C ALA A 37 3.52 -15.87 -4.68
N VAL A 38 2.63 -15.51 -5.61
CA VAL A 38 2.87 -14.42 -6.58
C VAL A 38 3.14 -13.09 -5.87
N VAL A 39 2.28 -12.71 -4.92
CA VAL A 39 2.45 -11.46 -4.15
C VAL A 39 3.75 -11.48 -3.34
N ALA A 40 4.05 -12.60 -2.66
CA ALA A 40 5.25 -12.74 -1.86
C ALA A 40 6.52 -12.67 -2.72
N LEU A 41 6.55 -13.40 -3.86
CA LEU A 41 7.66 -13.37 -4.79
C LEU A 41 7.89 -11.97 -5.36
N HIS A 42 6.81 -11.29 -5.81
CA HIS A 42 6.92 -9.92 -6.30
C HIS A 42 7.47 -8.98 -5.21
N TRP A 43 6.99 -9.10 -3.97
CA TRP A 43 7.49 -8.30 -2.86
C TRP A 43 8.99 -8.52 -2.61
N VAL A 44 9.41 -9.79 -2.60
CA VAL A 44 10.84 -10.15 -2.46
C VAL A 44 11.66 -9.54 -3.60
N LEU A 45 11.23 -9.72 -4.85
CA LEU A 45 11.94 -9.19 -6.02
C LEU A 45 12.11 -7.67 -5.96
N ILE A 46 11.04 -6.93 -5.63
CA ILE A 46 11.12 -5.47 -5.51
C ILE A 46 12.00 -5.05 -4.32
N SER A 47 12.03 -5.84 -3.23
CA SER A 47 12.87 -5.53 -2.05
C SER A 47 14.37 -5.60 -2.35
N PHE A 48 14.78 -6.36 -3.35
CA PHE A 48 16.16 -6.45 -3.83
C PHE A 48 16.49 -5.46 -4.95
N TYR A 49 15.48 -4.75 -5.46
CA TYR A 49 15.70 -3.78 -6.52
C TYR A 49 16.27 -2.48 -5.95
N GLU A 50 17.36 -1.97 -6.54
CA GLU A 50 18.08 -0.79 -6.03
C GLU A 50 17.17 0.42 -5.90
N ASP A 51 16.35 0.70 -6.94
CA ASP A 51 15.41 1.82 -6.97
C ASP A 51 13.98 1.41 -6.55
N TRP A 52 13.83 0.56 -5.53
CA TRP A 52 12.55 0.01 -5.07
C TRP A 52 11.45 1.06 -4.82
N TRP A 53 11.83 2.31 -4.57
CA TRP A 53 10.88 3.41 -4.35
C TRP A 53 10.25 3.96 -5.62
N GLY A 54 10.74 3.59 -6.81
CA GLY A 54 10.15 3.94 -8.10
C GLY A 54 10.43 5.37 -8.58
N GLY A 55 11.58 5.95 -8.21
CA GLY A 55 12.00 7.27 -8.67
C GLY A 55 11.08 8.40 -8.18
N HIS A 56 10.74 9.37 -9.02
CA HIS A 56 9.90 10.52 -8.69
C HIS A 56 8.38 10.24 -8.77
N SER A 57 7.93 8.99 -8.87
CA SER A 57 6.51 8.66 -8.83
C SER A 57 5.92 8.97 -7.44
N PHE A 58 4.63 9.28 -7.36
CA PHE A 58 3.93 9.31 -6.09
C PHE A 58 3.53 7.88 -5.69
N GLY A 59 4.07 7.40 -4.57
CA GLY A 59 3.78 6.07 -4.04
C GLY A 59 4.59 4.91 -4.65
N PRO A 60 4.26 3.68 -4.26
CA PRO A 60 4.98 2.47 -4.61
C PRO A 60 4.54 1.91 -5.98
N ARG A 61 4.90 2.58 -7.07
CA ARG A 61 4.41 2.26 -8.42
C ARG A 61 4.64 0.82 -8.86
N TYR A 62 5.72 0.19 -8.38
CA TYR A 62 6.02 -1.21 -8.71
C TYR A 62 5.03 -2.22 -8.12
N PHE A 63 4.17 -1.78 -7.19
CA PHE A 63 3.09 -2.60 -6.65
C PHE A 63 1.73 -2.35 -7.31
N SER A 64 1.66 -1.46 -8.31
CA SER A 64 0.40 -1.18 -9.01
C SER A 64 -0.20 -2.42 -9.66
N ASP A 65 0.66 -3.26 -10.27
CA ASP A 65 0.26 -4.52 -10.91
C ASP A 65 -0.22 -5.58 -9.90
N MET A 66 0.12 -5.41 -8.63
CA MET A 66 -0.32 -6.30 -7.55
C MET A 66 -1.67 -5.89 -6.94
N THR A 67 -2.18 -4.70 -7.28
CA THR A 67 -3.46 -4.19 -6.77
C THR A 67 -4.62 -5.19 -6.94
N PRO A 68 -4.83 -5.85 -8.10
CA PRO A 68 -5.91 -6.82 -8.25
C PRO A 68 -5.83 -7.99 -7.26
N TYR A 69 -4.62 -8.44 -6.93
CA TYR A 69 -4.41 -9.53 -5.97
C TYR A 69 -4.76 -9.07 -4.55
N PHE A 70 -4.34 -7.87 -4.14
CA PHE A 70 -4.71 -7.33 -2.84
C PHE A 70 -6.22 -7.12 -2.73
N VAL A 71 -6.88 -6.60 -3.78
CA VAL A 71 -8.33 -6.45 -3.82
C VAL A 71 -9.04 -7.80 -3.71
N TYR A 72 -8.56 -8.84 -4.40
CA TYR A 72 -9.09 -10.19 -4.28
C TYR A 72 -9.09 -10.68 -2.82
N PHE A 73 -8.00 -10.44 -2.09
CA PHE A 73 -7.89 -10.82 -0.70
C PHE A 73 -8.72 -9.96 0.27
N LEU A 74 -9.23 -8.79 -0.15
CA LEU A 74 -10.21 -8.03 0.63
C LEU A 74 -11.61 -8.66 0.59
N ILE A 75 -11.95 -9.44 -0.44
CA ILE A 75 -13.30 -10.03 -0.59
C ILE A 75 -13.71 -10.82 0.66
N PRO A 76 -12.94 -11.81 1.15
CA PRO A 76 -13.30 -12.57 2.33
C PRO A 76 -13.33 -11.71 3.61
N VAL A 77 -12.55 -10.64 3.66
CA VAL A 77 -12.53 -9.70 4.79
C VAL A 77 -13.84 -8.91 4.83
N VAL A 78 -14.26 -8.36 3.69
CA VAL A 78 -15.53 -7.62 3.58
C VAL A 78 -16.72 -8.52 3.93
N ALA A 79 -16.73 -9.77 3.43
CA ALA A 79 -17.77 -10.73 3.79
C ALA A 79 -17.84 -10.95 5.31
N ARG A 80 -16.68 -11.06 5.98
CA ARG A 80 -16.60 -11.24 7.44
C ARG A 80 -16.95 -9.97 8.21
N ALA A 81 -16.65 -8.79 7.67
CA ALA A 81 -16.95 -7.51 8.28
C ALA A 81 -18.45 -7.25 8.42
N ARG A 82 -19.29 -7.83 7.54
CA ARG A 82 -20.77 -7.71 7.63
C ARG A 82 -21.33 -8.19 8.96
N THR A 83 -20.68 -9.15 9.61
CA THR A 83 -21.09 -9.73 10.88
C THR A 83 -20.23 -9.25 12.06
N ARG A 84 -19.24 -8.38 11.81
CA ARG A 84 -18.28 -7.90 12.82
C ARG A 84 -18.13 -6.39 12.73
N PRO A 85 -18.91 -5.60 13.50
CA PRO A 85 -18.92 -4.15 13.39
C PRO A 85 -17.52 -3.51 13.60
N ALA A 86 -16.71 -4.05 14.51
CA ALA A 86 -15.34 -3.55 14.72
C ALA A 86 -14.47 -3.70 13.47
N LEU A 87 -14.59 -4.82 12.74
CA LEU A 87 -13.85 -5.04 11.48
C LEU A 87 -14.36 -4.13 10.37
N LEU A 88 -15.67 -3.86 10.33
CA LEU A 88 -16.27 -2.92 9.38
C LEU A 88 -15.77 -1.49 9.63
N VAL A 89 -15.72 -1.05 10.87
CA VAL A 89 -15.18 0.27 11.25
C VAL A 89 -13.70 0.35 10.87
N LEU A 90 -12.90 -0.66 11.20
CA LEU A 90 -11.48 -0.71 10.83
C LEU A 90 -11.29 -0.65 9.32
N PHE A 91 -12.08 -1.40 8.54
CA PHE A 91 -12.05 -1.36 7.08
C PHE A 91 -12.36 0.06 6.57
N GLY A 92 -13.39 0.71 7.10
CA GLY A 92 -13.75 2.08 6.75
C GLY A 92 -12.64 3.08 7.05
N LEU A 93 -12.04 3.01 8.24
CA LEU A 93 -10.94 3.90 8.64
C LEU A 93 -9.69 3.72 7.75
N LEU A 94 -9.29 2.48 7.47
CA LEU A 94 -8.14 2.21 6.62
C LEU A 94 -8.40 2.60 5.16
N THR A 95 -9.65 2.44 4.68
CA THR A 95 -10.05 2.92 3.34
C THR A 95 -10.00 4.43 3.27
N ALA A 96 -10.53 5.14 4.27
CA ALA A 96 -10.49 6.59 4.34
C ALA A 96 -9.04 7.12 4.39
N ALA A 97 -8.17 6.48 5.16
CA ALA A 97 -6.75 6.79 5.21
C ALA A 97 -6.07 6.56 3.84
N SER A 98 -6.36 5.46 3.16
CA SER A 98 -5.85 5.18 1.81
C SER A 98 -6.32 6.25 0.82
N PHE A 99 -7.60 6.61 0.85
CA PHE A 99 -8.17 7.68 0.01
C PHE A 99 -7.49 9.02 0.29
N PHE A 100 -7.31 9.39 1.56
CA PHE A 100 -6.63 10.63 1.95
C PHE A 100 -5.22 10.72 1.35
N VAL A 101 -4.41 9.66 1.50
CA VAL A 101 -3.04 9.64 0.95
C VAL A 101 -3.06 9.82 -0.57
N HIS A 102 -3.90 9.09 -1.29
CA HIS A 102 -4.00 9.21 -2.75
C HIS A 102 -4.55 10.55 -3.20
N TYR A 103 -5.51 11.13 -2.47
CA TYR A 103 -6.02 12.48 -2.71
C TYR A 103 -4.89 13.51 -2.64
N GLN A 104 -4.01 13.42 -1.63
CA GLN A 104 -2.86 14.32 -1.51
C GLN A 104 -1.93 14.22 -2.73
N GLY A 105 -1.66 13.00 -3.21
CA GLY A 105 -0.82 12.80 -4.40
C GLY A 105 -1.46 13.29 -5.69
N ALA A 106 -2.77 13.15 -5.84
CA ALA A 106 -3.49 13.53 -7.05
C ALA A 106 -3.75 15.05 -7.14
N MET A 107 -4.00 15.71 -5.99
CA MET A 107 -4.53 17.07 -5.95
C MET A 107 -3.54 18.11 -5.43
N ARG A 108 -2.41 17.70 -4.85
CA ARG A 108 -1.48 18.61 -4.17
C ARG A 108 -0.08 18.58 -4.77
N TRP A 109 0.31 19.67 -5.42
CA TRP A 109 1.65 19.83 -5.99
C TRP A 109 2.77 19.60 -4.97
N ALA A 110 2.60 20.02 -3.72
CA ALA A 110 3.59 19.86 -2.66
C ALA A 110 3.99 18.38 -2.44
N SER A 111 3.05 17.45 -2.64
CA SER A 111 3.33 16.01 -2.56
C SER A 111 4.25 15.52 -3.69
N TYR A 112 4.15 16.12 -4.87
CA TYR A 112 5.08 15.86 -5.98
C TYR A 112 6.43 16.58 -5.77
N ALA A 113 6.41 17.87 -5.37
CA ALA A 113 7.60 18.68 -5.10
C ALA A 113 8.50 18.05 -4.04
N TRP A 114 7.92 17.25 -3.12
CA TRP A 114 8.69 16.46 -2.15
C TRP A 114 9.80 15.60 -2.78
N ASN A 115 9.62 15.14 -4.03
CA ASN A 115 10.62 14.31 -4.73
C ASN A 115 11.91 15.08 -5.05
N VAL A 116 11.83 16.39 -5.24
CA VAL A 116 12.95 17.25 -5.68
C VAL A 116 13.38 18.26 -4.62
N GLU A 117 12.54 18.55 -3.65
CA GLU A 117 12.78 19.55 -2.59
C GLU A 117 12.85 18.91 -1.19
N PRO A 118 13.74 19.40 -0.29
CA PRO A 118 14.82 20.38 -0.50
C PRO A 118 16.01 19.82 -1.27
N VAL A 119 16.09 18.50 -1.44
CA VAL A 119 17.14 17.78 -2.19
C VAL A 119 16.46 16.67 -2.98
N ASP A 120 16.90 16.45 -4.21
CA ASP A 120 16.40 15.37 -5.07
C ASP A 120 16.50 14.00 -4.35
N LEU A 121 15.39 13.24 -4.39
CA LEU A 121 15.26 11.96 -3.71
C LEU A 121 16.32 10.94 -4.13
N ASN A 122 16.69 10.92 -5.41
CA ASN A 122 17.71 10.01 -5.93
C ASN A 122 19.12 10.35 -5.41
N ARG A 123 19.35 11.59 -4.97
CA ARG A 123 20.59 12.02 -4.32
C ARG A 123 20.57 11.83 -2.81
N ALA A 124 19.39 11.73 -2.21
CA ALA A 124 19.21 11.56 -0.77
C ALA A 124 18.15 10.50 -0.44
N PRO A 125 18.40 9.20 -0.74
CA PRO A 125 17.43 8.11 -0.49
C PRO A 125 17.08 7.92 1.00
N SER A 126 17.91 8.44 1.93
CA SER A 126 17.62 8.45 3.37
C SER A 126 16.29 9.15 3.71
N ARG A 127 15.84 10.09 2.88
CA ARG A 127 14.53 10.76 3.03
C ARG A 127 13.35 9.79 2.98
N LEU A 128 13.51 8.63 2.34
CA LEU A 128 12.49 7.57 2.33
C LEU A 128 12.18 7.02 3.73
N TRP A 129 13.09 7.21 4.67
CA TRP A 129 12.97 6.74 6.05
C TRP A 129 12.67 7.88 7.03
N ASP A 130 12.58 9.11 6.55
CA ASP A 130 12.23 10.27 7.37
C ASP A 130 10.71 10.37 7.52
N TRP A 131 10.24 9.97 8.70
CA TRP A 131 8.83 10.09 9.09
C TRP A 131 8.44 11.49 9.57
N LYS A 132 9.43 12.40 9.72
CA LYS A 132 9.14 13.79 10.05
C LYS A 132 8.62 14.57 8.85
N ASP A 133 8.93 14.12 7.62
CA ASP A 133 8.49 14.76 6.38
C ASP A 133 7.97 13.74 5.36
N PRO A 134 6.86 13.01 5.62
CA PRO A 134 6.31 12.09 4.65
C PRO A 134 5.62 12.84 3.49
N PRO A 135 5.71 12.34 2.23
CA PRO A 135 5.24 13.05 1.05
C PRO A 135 3.75 13.41 1.09
N PHE A 136 2.92 12.57 1.68
CA PHE A 136 1.47 12.76 1.77
C PHE A 136 1.02 13.74 2.86
N LEU A 137 1.91 14.22 3.73
CA LEU A 137 1.62 15.27 4.71
C LEU A 137 2.27 16.61 4.34
N ARG A 138 3.08 16.65 3.27
CA ARG A 138 3.81 17.85 2.87
C ARG A 138 2.91 19.06 2.62
N SER A 139 1.73 18.82 2.01
CA SER A 139 0.77 19.89 1.71
C SER A 139 0.04 20.48 2.92
N LEU A 140 0.14 19.83 4.08
CA LEU A 140 -0.50 20.28 5.33
C LEU A 140 0.44 21.13 6.19
N ARG A 141 1.68 21.30 5.76
CA ARG A 141 2.66 22.13 6.44
C ARG A 141 2.61 23.56 5.94
N PRO A 142 2.72 24.54 6.83
CA PRO A 142 2.81 25.95 6.46
C PRO A 142 4.09 26.25 5.67
#